data_009836e32f3f94b74d8c6a4840147652
#
_entry.id   009836e32f3f94b74d8c6a4840147652
#
_cell.length_a   1.000
_cell.length_b   1.000
_cell.length_c   1.000
_cell.angle_alpha   90.00
_cell.angle_beta   90.00
_cell.angle_gamma   90.00
#
_symmetry.space_group_name_H-M   'P 1'
#
loop_
_entity.id
_entity.type
_entity.pdbx_description
1 polymer ?
#
loop_
_entity_poly.entity_id
_entity_poly.type
_entity_poly.pdbx_seq_one_letter_code
_entity_poly.pdbx_strand_id
1 'polypeptide(L)'
;VQDWLAKLTGTAIICIDYKGTPVTKHSERTEFCSIIRENPISRKRCYRCDALAGLEAVRMGRPYIYLCHCGSVDVAVPVMVGEKYLGAVMFGQVRLSNKDAEKAVRLVNEISSFQAEEAAARKNLLEKYSRLPEMEYERIVEIAELINSIVQYTVDRYVKSRNNDETYRWLLNMESERTNDSAQIQELKSPLLPASLRDEALPVKPSSVIYPAVAYIHSHLRDDVSMKEMADLCHLSPSYFSRRFSQEIGENFVNYINRRKIELAKELLRGTSKSISQISVEAGFQNTGNFIAVFKRIEGV
;
A
#
# COMPACT_ATOMS: atom_id res chain seq x y z
N VAL A 1 -4.31 -1.03 20.68
CA VAL A 1 -2.85 -0.78 20.64
C VAL A 1 -2.58 0.63 20.09
N GLN A 2 -3.10 1.00 18.90
CA GLN A 2 -2.86 2.31 18.26
C GLN A 2 -3.18 3.49 19.19
N ASP A 3 -4.35 3.51 19.83
CA ASP A 3 -4.76 4.59 20.74
C ASP A 3 -3.85 4.72 21.99
N TRP A 4 -3.42 3.58 22.53
CA TRP A 4 -2.50 3.58 23.67
C TRP A 4 -1.11 4.08 23.29
N LEU A 5 -0.60 3.69 22.10
CA LEU A 5 0.66 4.20 21.59
C LEU A 5 0.59 5.71 21.35
N ALA A 6 -0.48 6.20 20.75
CA ALA A 6 -0.66 7.63 20.50
C ALA A 6 -0.65 8.44 21.82
N LYS A 7 -1.37 7.97 22.84
CA LYS A 7 -1.37 8.61 24.18
C LYS A 7 -0.01 8.55 24.86
N LEU A 8 0.68 7.41 24.78
CA LEU A 8 1.98 7.22 25.42
C LEU A 8 3.07 8.08 24.77
N THR A 9 3.04 8.20 23.46
CA THR A 9 4.04 8.94 22.70
C THR A 9 3.72 10.44 22.56
N GLY A 10 2.48 10.84 22.84
CA GLY A 10 2.01 12.21 22.64
C GLY A 10 1.93 12.60 21.15
N THR A 11 1.78 11.62 20.26
CA THR A 11 1.74 11.83 18.80
C THR A 11 0.45 11.30 18.20
N ALA A 12 0.01 11.90 17.10
CA ALA A 12 -1.07 11.31 16.30
C ALA A 12 -0.58 10.05 15.59
N ILE A 13 -1.41 9.00 15.58
CA ILE A 13 -1.08 7.73 14.88
C ILE A 13 -2.22 7.31 13.97
N ILE A 14 -1.87 6.79 12.78
CA ILE A 14 -2.82 6.21 11.81
C ILE A 14 -2.13 5.11 10.99
N CYS A 15 -2.88 4.07 10.61
CA CYS A 15 -2.44 3.12 9.60
C CYS A 15 -3.00 3.54 8.24
N ILE A 16 -2.16 3.46 7.22
CA ILE A 16 -2.50 3.76 5.83
C ILE A 16 -2.19 2.55 4.94
N ASP A 17 -2.90 2.46 3.82
CA ASP A 17 -2.56 1.53 2.75
C ASP A 17 -1.36 2.05 1.92
N TYR A 18 -0.93 1.26 0.95
CA TYR A 18 0.17 1.61 0.04
C TYR A 18 -0.12 2.85 -0.85
N LYS A 19 -1.38 3.32 -0.93
CA LYS A 19 -1.80 4.55 -1.62
C LYS A 19 -1.78 5.79 -0.71
N GLY A 20 -1.47 5.62 0.56
CA GLY A 20 -1.57 6.69 1.56
C GLY A 20 -2.99 6.92 2.08
N THR A 21 -3.94 6.03 1.72
CA THR A 21 -5.33 6.14 2.18
C THR A 21 -5.47 5.58 3.59
N PRO A 22 -6.16 6.28 4.50
CA PRO A 22 -6.39 5.78 5.85
C PRO A 22 -7.11 4.43 5.90
N VAL A 23 -6.52 3.45 6.58
CA VAL A 23 -7.11 2.15 6.89
C VAL A 23 -7.76 2.16 8.28
N THR A 24 -7.18 2.91 9.21
CA THR A 24 -7.73 3.10 10.55
C THR A 24 -8.20 4.55 10.75
N LYS A 25 -8.93 4.80 11.84
CA LYS A 25 -9.19 6.17 12.30
C LYS A 25 -7.93 6.73 12.97
N HIS A 26 -7.69 8.03 12.85
CA HIS A 26 -6.61 8.68 13.58
C HIS A 26 -6.83 8.58 15.09
N SER A 27 -5.77 8.22 15.81
CA SER A 27 -5.68 8.41 17.26
C SER A 27 -4.96 9.72 17.55
N GLU A 28 -5.42 10.51 18.51
CA GLU A 28 -4.84 11.79 18.97
C GLU A 28 -4.56 12.78 17.83
N ARG A 29 -5.45 12.83 16.82
CA ARG A 29 -5.33 13.75 15.70
C ARG A 29 -5.39 15.20 16.15
N THR A 30 -4.41 16.00 15.72
CA THR A 30 -4.33 17.42 16.07
C THR A 30 -5.43 18.27 15.37
N GLU A 31 -5.82 19.37 15.98
CA GLU A 31 -6.77 20.32 15.38
C GLU A 31 -6.23 20.90 14.07
N PHE A 32 -4.94 21.22 14.01
CA PHE A 32 -4.29 21.71 12.81
C PHE A 32 -4.48 20.76 11.63
N CYS A 33 -4.11 19.48 11.78
CA CYS A 33 -4.27 18.48 10.73
C CYS A 33 -5.74 18.15 10.44
N SER A 34 -6.65 18.35 11.39
CA SER A 34 -8.09 18.22 11.16
C SER A 34 -8.57 19.25 10.16
N ILE A 35 -8.27 20.54 10.38
CA ILE A 35 -8.61 21.63 9.47
C ILE A 35 -7.99 21.43 8.08
N ILE A 36 -6.71 21.04 8.00
CA ILE A 36 -6.03 20.77 6.73
C ILE A 36 -6.74 19.67 5.93
N ARG A 37 -7.13 18.58 6.60
CA ARG A 37 -7.77 17.43 5.94
C ARG A 37 -9.28 17.63 5.65
N GLU A 38 -9.92 18.68 6.16
CA GLU A 38 -11.28 19.08 5.76
C GLU A 38 -11.30 19.58 4.31
N ASN A 39 -10.28 20.32 3.90
CA ASN A 39 -10.16 20.78 2.51
C ASN A 39 -9.80 19.61 1.58
N PRO A 40 -10.59 19.30 0.53
CA PRO A 40 -10.36 18.15 -0.34
C PRO A 40 -9.03 18.20 -1.09
N ILE A 41 -8.54 19.37 -1.48
CA ILE A 41 -7.27 19.56 -2.18
C ILE A 41 -6.12 19.27 -1.23
N SER A 42 -6.13 19.84 -0.05
CA SER A 42 -5.11 19.65 0.98
C SER A 42 -5.09 18.19 1.47
N ARG A 43 -6.27 17.57 1.62
CA ARG A 43 -6.38 16.15 1.98
C ARG A 43 -5.70 15.22 0.95
N LYS A 44 -5.88 15.46 -0.36
CA LYS A 44 -5.19 14.71 -1.42
C LYS A 44 -3.66 14.87 -1.30
N ARG A 45 -3.19 16.06 -0.95
CA ARG A 45 -1.76 16.32 -0.71
C ARG A 45 -1.24 15.57 0.53
N CYS A 46 -2.03 15.51 1.63
CA CYS A 46 -1.69 14.68 2.78
C CYS A 46 -1.48 13.22 2.36
N TYR A 47 -2.46 12.62 1.67
CA TYR A 47 -2.35 11.22 1.21
C TYR A 47 -1.13 11.00 0.32
N ARG A 48 -0.81 11.95 -0.54
CA ARG A 48 0.40 11.89 -1.36
C ARG A 48 1.69 11.93 -0.53
N CYS A 49 1.77 12.81 0.48
CA CYS A 49 2.91 12.84 1.40
C CYS A 49 3.06 11.52 2.13
N ASP A 50 1.96 11.00 2.67
CA ASP A 50 1.93 9.77 3.44
C ASP A 50 2.36 8.57 2.57
N ALA A 51 1.86 8.46 1.33
CA ALA A 51 2.25 7.41 0.38
C ALA A 51 3.74 7.48 0.00
N LEU A 52 4.24 8.67 -0.33
CA LEU A 52 5.66 8.86 -0.67
C LEU A 52 6.57 8.53 0.50
N ALA A 53 6.21 8.94 1.71
CA ALA A 53 6.99 8.64 2.91
C ALA A 53 7.04 7.13 3.19
N GLY A 54 5.92 6.43 3.01
CA GLY A 54 5.88 4.98 3.13
C GLY A 54 6.82 4.28 2.15
N LEU A 55 6.86 4.74 0.89
CA LEU A 55 7.77 4.20 -0.13
C LEU A 55 9.24 4.51 0.18
N GLU A 56 9.55 5.72 0.67
CA GLU A 56 10.90 6.06 1.10
C GLU A 56 11.35 5.22 2.30
N ALA A 57 10.44 4.94 3.25
CA ALA A 57 10.73 4.04 4.36
C ALA A 57 11.07 2.62 3.87
N VAL A 58 10.33 2.08 2.90
CA VAL A 58 10.64 0.79 2.26
C VAL A 58 12.00 0.84 1.57
N ARG A 59 12.26 1.88 0.77
CA ARG A 59 13.53 2.06 0.06
C ARG A 59 14.74 2.09 0.99
N MET A 60 14.57 2.74 2.17
CA MET A 60 15.64 2.87 3.17
C MET A 60 15.74 1.65 4.10
N GLY A 61 14.75 0.77 4.12
CA GLY A 61 14.67 -0.37 5.03
C GLY A 61 14.52 0.03 6.50
N ARG A 62 14.03 1.26 6.78
CA ARG A 62 13.87 1.82 8.13
C ARG A 62 12.79 2.89 8.17
N PRO A 63 12.29 3.29 9.35
CA PRO A 63 11.37 4.42 9.46
C PRO A 63 11.90 5.68 8.77
N TYR A 64 11.01 6.41 8.11
CA TYR A 64 11.34 7.62 7.38
C TYR A 64 10.70 8.84 8.01
N ILE A 65 11.53 9.76 8.50
CA ILE A 65 11.14 11.03 9.16
C ILE A 65 11.16 12.14 8.11
N TYR A 66 10.06 12.89 7.98
CA TYR A 66 9.93 13.90 6.95
C TYR A 66 9.07 15.10 7.39
N LEU A 67 9.22 16.21 6.67
CA LEU A 67 8.31 17.34 6.75
C LEU A 67 7.19 17.18 5.71
N CYS A 68 5.95 17.14 6.16
CA CYS A 68 4.79 17.08 5.28
C CYS A 68 4.62 18.41 4.50
N HIS A 69 3.68 18.44 3.55
CA HIS A 69 3.43 19.65 2.74
C HIS A 69 3.02 20.88 3.56
N CYS A 70 2.56 20.71 4.79
CA CYS A 70 2.19 21.78 5.70
C CYS A 70 3.28 22.12 6.73
N GLY A 71 4.41 21.41 6.70
CA GLY A 71 5.57 21.68 7.56
C GLY A 71 5.50 21.01 8.93
N SER A 72 4.51 20.17 9.24
CA SER A 72 4.58 19.30 10.41
C SER A 72 5.50 18.11 10.12
N VAL A 73 6.13 17.59 11.16
CA VAL A 73 6.91 16.36 11.09
C VAL A 73 5.98 15.18 11.22
N ASP A 74 6.12 14.27 10.28
CA ASP A 74 5.48 12.97 10.26
C ASP A 74 6.53 11.89 10.01
N VAL A 75 6.24 10.66 10.42
CA VAL A 75 7.12 9.50 10.27
C VAL A 75 6.32 8.36 9.68
N ALA A 76 6.88 7.71 8.67
CA ALA A 76 6.34 6.49 8.08
C ALA A 76 7.13 5.26 8.57
N VAL A 77 6.43 4.31 9.17
CA VAL A 77 6.97 3.00 9.55
C VAL A 77 6.36 1.97 8.60
N PRO A 78 7.14 1.33 7.72
CA PRO A 78 6.60 0.46 6.68
C PRO A 78 6.07 -0.84 7.26
N VAL A 79 4.94 -1.30 6.74
CA VAL A 79 4.34 -2.61 7.06
C VAL A 79 4.63 -3.55 5.89
N MET A 80 5.54 -4.50 6.12
CA MET A 80 6.00 -5.46 5.13
C MET A 80 5.58 -6.88 5.52
N VAL A 81 5.11 -7.68 4.56
CA VAL A 81 4.92 -9.14 4.71
C VAL A 81 5.81 -9.81 3.67
N GLY A 82 6.93 -10.36 4.11
CA GLY A 82 8.01 -10.76 3.22
C GLY A 82 8.52 -9.54 2.42
N GLU A 83 8.54 -9.64 1.11
CA GLU A 83 8.92 -8.52 0.23
C GLU A 83 7.74 -7.60 -0.15
N LYS A 84 6.53 -7.92 0.28
CA LYS A 84 5.31 -7.18 -0.09
C LYS A 84 5.06 -6.00 0.84
N TYR A 85 5.05 -4.78 0.30
CA TYR A 85 4.62 -3.58 1.01
C TYR A 85 3.09 -3.50 1.05
N LEU A 86 2.52 -3.47 2.25
CA LEU A 86 1.08 -3.38 2.47
C LEU A 86 0.60 -1.96 2.75
N GLY A 87 1.45 -1.15 3.34
CA GLY A 87 1.14 0.19 3.80
C GLY A 87 2.09 0.62 4.91
N ALA A 88 1.73 1.64 5.65
CA ALA A 88 2.57 2.14 6.73
C ALA A 88 1.76 2.49 7.99
N VAL A 89 2.41 2.43 9.13
CA VAL A 89 1.96 3.12 10.33
C VAL A 89 2.59 4.50 10.31
N MET A 90 1.74 5.52 10.22
CA MET A 90 2.14 6.92 10.26
C MET A 90 2.00 7.42 11.69
N PHE A 91 2.99 8.16 12.17
CA PHE A 91 2.87 8.90 13.41
C PHE A 91 3.55 10.26 13.30
N GLY A 92 3.13 11.22 14.12
CA GLY A 92 3.71 12.55 14.07
C GLY A 92 2.71 13.63 14.41
N GLN A 93 2.55 14.57 13.48
CA GLN A 93 1.84 15.83 13.65
C GLN A 93 2.49 16.68 14.77
N VAL A 94 3.82 16.69 14.77
CA VAL A 94 4.65 17.42 15.73
C VAL A 94 5.49 18.49 15.01
N ARG A 95 6.09 19.39 15.77
CA ARG A 95 7.12 20.33 15.29
C ARG A 95 8.48 19.89 15.83
N LEU A 96 9.53 20.05 15.03
CA LEU A 96 10.88 19.92 15.54
C LEU A 96 11.22 21.11 16.44
N SER A 97 12.03 20.85 17.48
CA SER A 97 12.70 21.91 18.23
C SER A 97 13.57 22.74 17.29
N ASN A 98 13.77 24.04 17.63
CA ASN A 98 14.58 24.94 16.80
C ASN A 98 16.01 24.45 16.55
N LYS A 99 16.58 23.63 17.47
CA LYS A 99 17.91 23.03 17.33
C LYS A 99 17.99 22.01 16.18
N ASP A 100 16.87 21.42 15.81
CA ASP A 100 16.79 20.26 14.93
C ASP A 100 16.08 20.56 13.62
N ALA A 101 15.73 21.82 13.36
CA ALA A 101 14.89 22.25 12.24
C ALA A 101 15.37 21.78 10.86
N GLU A 102 16.68 21.55 10.69
CA GLU A 102 17.30 21.10 9.44
C GLU A 102 17.40 19.58 9.29
N LYS A 103 17.09 18.80 10.36
CA LYS A 103 17.29 17.34 10.35
C LYS A 103 16.21 16.58 9.58
N ALA A 104 15.03 17.15 9.36
CA ALA A 104 13.95 16.51 8.63
C ALA A 104 13.89 16.98 7.18
N VAL A 105 13.83 16.02 6.26
CA VAL A 105 13.79 16.29 4.82
C VAL A 105 12.37 16.61 4.37
N ARG A 106 12.21 17.64 3.55
CA ARG A 106 10.93 17.97 2.95
C ARG A 106 10.69 17.10 1.71
N LEU A 107 9.64 16.29 1.73
CA LEU A 107 9.28 15.40 0.61
C LEU A 107 8.62 16.11 -0.58
N VAL A 108 7.94 17.22 -0.33
CA VAL A 108 7.20 17.94 -1.36
C VAL A 108 7.64 19.40 -1.33
N ASN A 109 8.24 19.87 -2.42
CA ASN A 109 8.80 21.23 -2.54
C ASN A 109 7.77 22.37 -2.50
N GLU A 110 6.50 22.07 -2.45
CA GLU A 110 5.46 23.08 -2.41
C GLU A 110 4.80 23.15 -1.03
N ILE A 111 5.27 24.10 -0.23
CA ILE A 111 4.31 24.88 0.55
C ILE A 111 3.54 25.70 -0.50
N SER A 112 2.67 25.07 -1.28
CA SER A 112 1.71 25.85 -1.99
C SER A 112 0.76 26.38 -0.93
N SER A 113 1.22 27.52 -0.46
CA SER A 113 0.39 28.55 0.12
C SER A 113 -0.72 27.97 1.00
N PHE A 114 -0.64 28.20 2.27
CA PHE A 114 -1.78 28.65 3.01
C PHE A 114 -2.37 29.86 2.25
N GLN A 115 -2.86 29.66 1.04
CA GLN A 115 -3.78 30.54 0.36
C GLN A 115 -5.15 30.27 0.98
N ALA A 116 -5.25 30.56 2.27
CA ALA A 116 -6.51 31.02 2.79
C ALA A 116 -6.69 32.40 2.17
N GLU A 117 -7.64 32.52 1.27
CA GLU A 117 -8.03 33.77 0.63
C GLU A 117 -8.43 34.84 1.66
N GLU A 118 -8.58 34.50 2.94
CA GLU A 118 -8.88 35.36 4.07
C GLU A 118 -7.75 35.39 5.11
N ALA A 119 -7.25 36.57 5.44
CA ALA A 119 -6.21 36.77 6.46
C ALA A 119 -6.60 36.19 7.84
N ALA A 120 -7.88 36.15 8.18
CA ALA A 120 -8.40 35.55 9.40
C ALA A 120 -8.22 34.03 9.47
N ALA A 121 -8.52 33.33 8.36
CA ALA A 121 -8.34 31.88 8.27
C ALA A 121 -6.85 31.49 8.34
N ARG A 122 -5.97 32.28 7.73
CA ARG A 122 -4.52 32.10 7.82
C ARG A 122 -4.01 32.28 9.26
N LYS A 123 -4.49 33.31 9.98
CA LYS A 123 -4.11 33.56 11.37
C LYS A 123 -4.52 32.41 12.29
N ASN A 124 -5.75 31.91 12.15
CA ASN A 124 -6.26 30.78 12.91
C ASN A 124 -5.37 29.52 12.64
N LEU A 125 -5.05 29.26 11.39
CA LEU A 125 -4.25 28.08 11.02
C LEU A 125 -2.82 28.16 11.57
N LEU A 126 -2.19 29.34 11.56
CA LEU A 126 -0.87 29.56 12.17
C LEU A 126 -0.92 29.38 13.69
N GLU A 127 -2.00 29.83 14.35
CA GLU A 127 -2.21 29.60 15.78
C GLU A 127 -2.33 28.10 16.10
N LYS A 128 -3.10 27.34 15.31
CA LYS A 128 -3.20 25.88 15.50
C LYS A 128 -1.89 25.17 15.20
N TYR A 129 -1.13 25.61 14.20
CA TYR A 129 0.21 25.09 13.92
C TYR A 129 1.16 25.33 15.10
N SER A 130 1.16 26.52 15.72
CA SER A 130 2.01 26.83 16.87
C SER A 130 1.69 25.99 18.12
N ARG A 131 0.48 25.42 18.19
CA ARG A 131 0.04 24.52 19.27
C ARG A 131 0.39 23.05 19.03
N LEU A 132 0.97 22.71 17.87
CA LEU A 132 1.48 21.34 17.67
C LEU A 132 2.54 21.01 18.73
N PRO A 133 2.56 19.77 19.24
CA PRO A 133 3.59 19.33 20.18
C PRO A 133 4.98 19.57 19.59
N GLU A 134 5.89 20.11 20.40
CA GLU A 134 7.30 20.26 20.01
C GLU A 134 8.09 19.08 20.53
N MET A 135 8.96 18.51 19.67
CA MET A 135 9.71 17.31 20.00
C MET A 135 11.14 17.41 19.46
N GLU A 136 12.10 16.89 20.21
CA GLU A 136 13.50 16.75 19.76
C GLU A 136 13.61 15.61 18.74
N TYR A 137 14.52 15.75 17.77
CA TYR A 137 14.67 14.77 16.69
C TYR A 137 15.02 13.38 17.21
N GLU A 138 15.90 13.28 18.22
CA GLU A 138 16.27 12.03 18.85
C GLU A 138 15.05 11.30 19.45
N ARG A 139 14.15 12.06 20.07
CA ARG A 139 12.90 11.48 20.63
C ARG A 139 11.99 10.93 19.53
N ILE A 140 11.93 11.60 18.39
CA ILE A 140 11.18 11.09 17.22
C ILE A 140 11.78 9.79 16.70
N VAL A 141 13.11 9.70 16.65
CA VAL A 141 13.83 8.47 16.26
C VAL A 141 13.53 7.33 17.23
N GLU A 142 13.59 7.56 18.54
CA GLU A 142 13.27 6.54 19.55
C GLU A 142 11.84 5.99 19.39
N ILE A 143 10.87 6.88 19.20
CA ILE A 143 9.47 6.50 18.96
C ILE A 143 9.35 5.71 17.65
N ALA A 144 10.08 6.12 16.61
CA ALA A 144 10.09 5.44 15.32
C ALA A 144 10.57 4.00 15.43
N GLU A 145 11.67 3.78 16.13
CA GLU A 145 12.24 2.44 16.37
C GLU A 145 11.34 1.57 17.26
N LEU A 146 10.70 2.17 18.27
CA LEU A 146 9.70 1.46 19.09
C LEU A 146 8.52 0.98 18.24
N ILE A 147 7.91 1.88 17.46
CA ILE A 147 6.78 1.54 16.60
C ILE A 147 7.20 0.52 15.54
N ASN A 148 8.39 0.67 14.95
CA ASN A 148 8.95 -0.28 13.99
C ASN A 148 9.06 -1.69 14.60
N SER A 149 9.61 -1.79 15.81
CA SER A 149 9.72 -3.06 16.52
C SER A 149 8.36 -3.72 16.79
N ILE A 150 7.34 -2.92 17.16
CA ILE A 150 5.97 -3.40 17.37
C ILE A 150 5.36 -3.87 16.05
N VAL A 151 5.54 -3.13 14.96
CA VAL A 151 5.04 -3.49 13.62
C VAL A 151 5.67 -4.81 13.17
N GLN A 152 7.01 -4.94 13.23
CA GLN A 152 7.71 -6.16 12.85
C GLN A 152 7.23 -7.36 13.69
N TYR A 153 7.17 -7.22 15.01
CA TYR A 153 6.66 -8.29 15.88
C TYR A 153 5.23 -8.71 15.54
N THR A 154 4.35 -7.74 15.24
CA THR A 154 2.95 -8.01 14.91
C THR A 154 2.83 -8.74 13.58
N VAL A 155 3.59 -8.31 12.57
CA VAL A 155 3.65 -8.95 11.26
C VAL A 155 4.18 -10.38 11.39
N ASP A 156 5.29 -10.58 12.09
CA ASP A 156 5.88 -11.90 12.29
C ASP A 156 4.91 -12.87 12.98
N ARG A 157 4.22 -12.39 14.00
CA ARG A 157 3.19 -13.19 14.68
C ARG A 157 2.03 -13.55 13.75
N TYR A 158 1.58 -12.59 12.94
CA TYR A 158 0.50 -12.83 11.99
C TYR A 158 0.90 -13.87 10.93
N VAL A 159 2.09 -13.75 10.36
CA VAL A 159 2.62 -14.71 9.37
C VAL A 159 2.76 -16.09 9.98
N LYS A 160 3.34 -16.21 11.18
CA LYS A 160 3.48 -17.49 11.89
C LYS A 160 2.12 -18.12 12.24
N SER A 161 1.15 -17.32 12.67
CA SER A 161 -0.21 -17.79 12.95
C SER A 161 -0.87 -18.35 11.69
N ARG A 162 -0.74 -17.67 10.56
CA ARG A 162 -1.29 -18.14 9.29
C ARG A 162 -0.65 -19.44 8.79
N ASN A 163 0.65 -19.54 8.88
CA ASN A 163 1.36 -20.78 8.52
C ASN A 163 0.93 -21.94 9.41
N ASN A 164 0.70 -21.70 10.71
CA ASN A 164 0.18 -22.72 11.63
C ASN A 164 -1.26 -23.12 11.27
N ASP A 165 -2.12 -22.16 10.91
CA ASP A 165 -3.51 -22.45 10.48
C ASP A 165 -3.55 -23.25 9.17
N GLU A 166 -2.67 -22.96 8.22
CA GLU A 166 -2.56 -23.72 6.96
C GLU A 166 -2.02 -25.12 7.22
N THR A 167 -1.03 -25.28 8.07
CA THR A 167 -0.51 -26.58 8.49
C THR A 167 -1.58 -27.38 9.25
N TYR A 168 -2.34 -26.74 10.14
CA TYR A 168 -3.43 -27.36 10.87
C TYR A 168 -4.58 -27.79 9.95
N ARG A 169 -4.96 -26.95 8.98
CA ARG A 169 -5.96 -27.29 7.95
C ARG A 169 -5.50 -28.44 7.06
N TRP A 170 -4.22 -28.47 6.70
CA TRP A 170 -3.64 -29.57 5.94
C TRP A 170 -3.69 -30.88 6.72
N LEU A 171 -3.34 -30.87 8.02
CA LEU A 171 -3.44 -32.03 8.91
C LEU A 171 -4.90 -32.51 9.05
N LEU A 172 -5.87 -31.60 9.24
CA LEU A 172 -7.29 -31.95 9.31
C LEU A 172 -7.79 -32.55 7.99
N ASN A 173 -7.34 -32.06 6.85
CA ASN A 173 -7.69 -32.62 5.55
C ASN A 173 -7.09 -34.02 5.35
N MET A 174 -5.88 -34.29 5.83
CA MET A 174 -5.30 -35.62 5.80
C MET A 174 -6.01 -36.62 6.73
N GLU A 175 -6.52 -36.17 7.88
CA GLU A 175 -7.35 -37.00 8.77
C GLU A 175 -8.74 -37.28 8.17
N SER A 176 -9.35 -36.31 7.46
CA SER A 176 -10.65 -36.50 6.80
C SER A 176 -10.58 -37.42 5.56
N GLU A 177 -9.44 -37.49 4.88
CA GLU A 177 -9.21 -38.46 3.80
C GLU A 177 -9.07 -39.90 4.31
N ARG A 178 -8.80 -40.09 5.61
CA ARG A 178 -8.75 -41.41 6.27
C ARG A 178 -10.13 -41.90 6.78
N THR A 179 -11.08 -41.00 6.89
CA THR A 179 -12.47 -41.33 7.26
C THR A 179 -13.38 -40.98 6.08
N ASN A 180 -13.75 -42.02 5.31
CA ASN A 180 -14.71 -41.94 4.21
C ASN A 180 -16.09 -41.49 4.72
N ASP A 181 -16.37 -40.21 4.67
CA ASP A 181 -17.74 -39.70 4.63
C ASP A 181 -17.75 -38.33 3.92
N SER A 182 -17.91 -38.45 2.60
CA SER A 182 -18.03 -37.30 1.69
C SER A 182 -19.52 -36.97 1.53
N ALA A 183 -20.02 -36.04 2.29
CA ALA A 183 -21.15 -35.21 1.89
C ALA A 183 -21.34 -34.05 2.87
N GLN A 184 -21.31 -32.83 2.35
CA GLN A 184 -21.66 -31.55 2.99
C GLN A 184 -20.54 -30.75 3.62
N ILE A 185 -19.57 -30.27 2.82
CA ILE A 185 -18.98 -28.92 2.99
C ILE A 185 -18.64 -28.38 1.60
N GLN A 186 -19.64 -27.94 0.89
CA GLN A 186 -19.48 -27.24 -0.39
C GLN A 186 -20.29 -25.95 -0.34
N GLU A 187 -19.84 -25.00 0.50
CA GLU A 187 -20.24 -23.59 0.41
C GLU A 187 -19.40 -22.79 1.40
N LEU A 188 -18.33 -22.23 0.91
CA LEU A 188 -17.66 -20.98 1.37
C LEU A 188 -16.28 -20.87 0.72
N LYS A 189 -16.23 -20.91 -0.60
CA LYS A 189 -15.02 -20.49 -1.35
C LYS A 189 -15.27 -19.15 -2.00
N SER A 190 -14.91 -18.10 -1.29
CA SER A 190 -14.56 -16.83 -1.94
C SER A 190 -13.49 -17.12 -3.02
N PRO A 191 -13.60 -16.61 -4.24
CA PRO A 191 -12.65 -16.90 -5.32
C PRO A 191 -11.32 -16.21 -5.06
N LEU A 192 -10.48 -16.84 -4.27
CA LEU A 192 -9.09 -16.43 -4.07
C LEU A 192 -8.28 -16.87 -5.31
N LEU A 193 -7.33 -16.02 -5.72
CA LEU A 193 -6.35 -16.35 -6.77
C LEU A 193 -5.68 -17.70 -6.49
N PRO A 194 -5.38 -18.52 -7.53
CA PRO A 194 -4.65 -19.77 -7.39
C PRO A 194 -3.33 -19.61 -6.63
N ALA A 195 -2.97 -20.61 -5.83
CA ALA A 195 -1.79 -20.55 -4.94
C ALA A 195 -0.49 -20.28 -5.71
N SER A 196 -0.35 -20.81 -6.93
CA SER A 196 0.80 -20.61 -7.82
C SER A 196 1.06 -19.14 -8.22
N LEU A 197 0.02 -18.30 -8.21
CA LEU A 197 0.16 -16.86 -8.52
C LEU A 197 0.29 -15.98 -7.26
N ARG A 198 0.19 -16.57 -6.07
CA ARG A 198 0.31 -15.83 -4.80
C ARG A 198 1.74 -15.71 -4.32
N ASP A 199 2.60 -16.67 -4.65
CA ASP A 199 3.96 -16.80 -4.12
C ASP A 199 5.06 -16.40 -5.12
N GLU A 200 4.70 -15.89 -6.30
CA GLU A 200 5.70 -15.33 -7.20
C GLU A 200 6.27 -14.02 -6.65
N ALA A 201 7.58 -14.00 -6.44
CA ALA A 201 8.31 -12.78 -6.15
C ALA A 201 8.03 -11.72 -7.23
N LEU A 202 7.71 -10.49 -6.81
CA LEU A 202 7.45 -9.40 -7.76
C LEU A 202 8.70 -9.18 -8.64
N PRO A 203 8.54 -8.92 -9.94
CA PRO A 203 9.65 -8.75 -10.86
C PRO A 203 10.46 -7.48 -10.64
N VAL A 204 10.08 -6.66 -9.66
CA VAL A 204 10.75 -5.41 -9.26
C VAL A 204 11.04 -5.41 -7.77
N LYS A 205 12.16 -4.78 -7.39
CA LYS A 205 12.53 -4.63 -5.99
C LYS A 205 11.57 -3.68 -5.27
N PRO A 206 11.31 -3.85 -3.96
CA PRO A 206 10.49 -2.93 -3.18
C PRO A 206 10.96 -1.48 -3.23
N SER A 207 12.25 -1.25 -3.47
CA SER A 207 12.85 0.07 -3.63
C SER A 207 12.57 0.75 -4.99
N SER A 208 11.94 0.05 -5.93
CA SER A 208 11.59 0.62 -7.23
C SER A 208 10.44 1.61 -7.13
N VAL A 209 10.54 2.70 -7.88
CA VAL A 209 9.47 3.73 -7.95
C VAL A 209 8.17 3.20 -8.58
N ILE A 210 8.23 2.11 -9.37
CA ILE A 210 7.05 1.46 -9.96
C ILE A 210 6.54 0.28 -9.12
N TYR A 211 7.19 -0.05 -8.00
CA TYR A 211 6.78 -1.15 -7.13
C TYR A 211 5.30 -1.10 -6.71
N PRO A 212 4.72 0.05 -6.31
CA PRO A 212 3.31 0.14 -5.93
C PRO A 212 2.37 -0.30 -7.06
N ALA A 213 2.68 0.10 -8.30
CA ALA A 213 1.87 -0.28 -9.46
C ALA A 213 1.98 -1.79 -9.74
N VAL A 214 3.18 -2.36 -9.70
CA VAL A 214 3.39 -3.80 -9.92
C VAL A 214 2.70 -4.62 -8.83
N ALA A 215 2.83 -4.23 -7.57
CA ALA A 215 2.15 -4.86 -6.45
C ALA A 215 0.61 -4.79 -6.58
N TYR A 216 0.10 -3.63 -7.02
CA TYR A 216 -1.32 -3.46 -7.29
C TYR A 216 -1.81 -4.40 -8.41
N ILE A 217 -1.12 -4.43 -9.54
CA ILE A 217 -1.47 -5.30 -10.68
C ILE A 217 -1.55 -6.77 -10.22
N HIS A 218 -0.58 -7.23 -9.45
CA HIS A 218 -0.56 -8.61 -8.96
C HIS A 218 -1.75 -8.96 -8.06
N SER A 219 -2.22 -8.03 -7.25
CA SER A 219 -3.35 -8.25 -6.33
C SER A 219 -4.73 -8.00 -6.97
N HIS A 220 -4.79 -7.24 -8.09
CA HIS A 220 -6.01 -6.78 -8.74
C HIS A 220 -6.05 -7.13 -10.23
N LEU A 221 -5.52 -8.29 -10.59
CA LEU A 221 -5.37 -8.72 -11.99
C LEU A 221 -6.70 -8.85 -12.74
N ARG A 222 -7.79 -9.06 -11.99
CA ARG A 222 -9.15 -9.19 -12.54
C ARG A 222 -9.82 -7.84 -12.82
N ASP A 223 -9.30 -6.79 -12.22
CA ASP A 223 -9.85 -5.45 -12.38
C ASP A 223 -9.38 -4.81 -13.71
N ASP A 224 -10.07 -3.77 -14.12
CA ASP A 224 -9.64 -2.96 -15.27
C ASP A 224 -8.58 -1.96 -14.80
N VAL A 225 -7.31 -2.30 -15.05
CA VAL A 225 -6.16 -1.53 -14.58
C VAL A 225 -5.65 -0.62 -15.68
N SER A 226 -5.78 0.69 -15.51
CA SER A 226 -5.29 1.67 -16.48
C SER A 226 -3.85 2.13 -16.18
N MET A 227 -3.09 2.41 -17.24
CA MET A 227 -1.73 2.96 -17.12
C MET A 227 -1.72 4.31 -16.38
N LYS A 228 -2.77 5.13 -16.57
CA LYS A 228 -2.90 6.44 -15.91
C LYS A 228 -3.05 6.28 -14.39
N GLU A 229 -3.94 5.39 -13.95
CA GLU A 229 -4.12 5.10 -12.52
C GLU A 229 -2.85 4.56 -11.90
N MET A 230 -2.11 3.69 -12.60
CA MET A 230 -0.85 3.15 -12.11
C MET A 230 0.27 4.21 -12.04
N ALA A 231 0.30 5.12 -12.99
CA ALA A 231 1.20 6.27 -12.95
C ALA A 231 0.85 7.20 -11.78
N ASP A 232 -0.45 7.49 -11.59
CA ASP A 232 -0.93 8.31 -10.47
C ASP A 232 -0.62 7.63 -9.11
N LEU A 233 -0.75 6.30 -9.04
CA LEU A 233 -0.40 5.51 -7.86
C LEU A 233 1.08 5.61 -7.51
N CYS A 234 1.95 5.65 -8.52
CA CYS A 234 3.39 5.84 -8.36
C CYS A 234 3.80 7.33 -8.26
N HIS A 235 2.84 8.27 -8.31
CA HIS A 235 3.08 9.71 -8.35
C HIS A 235 3.99 10.16 -9.51
N LEU A 236 3.86 9.48 -10.64
CA LEU A 236 4.62 9.74 -11.86
C LEU A 236 3.72 10.29 -12.97
N SER A 237 4.31 11.03 -13.92
CA SER A 237 3.59 11.30 -15.16
C SER A 237 3.41 10.00 -15.96
N PRO A 238 2.31 9.82 -16.73
CA PRO A 238 2.09 8.62 -17.52
C PRO A 238 3.25 8.28 -18.47
N SER A 239 3.87 9.29 -19.09
CA SER A 239 5.01 9.10 -19.99
C SER A 239 6.27 8.62 -19.26
N TYR A 240 6.54 9.15 -18.07
CA TYR A 240 7.67 8.71 -17.26
C TYR A 240 7.43 7.32 -16.69
N PHE A 241 6.22 7.05 -16.19
CA PHE A 241 5.82 5.73 -15.70
C PHE A 241 5.98 4.66 -16.79
N SER A 242 5.45 4.89 -18.00
CA SER A 242 5.55 3.95 -19.13
C SER A 242 6.99 3.60 -19.46
N ARG A 243 7.88 4.58 -19.47
CA ARG A 243 9.32 4.39 -19.75
C ARG A 243 10.00 3.59 -18.64
N ARG A 244 9.77 3.98 -17.37
CA ARG A 244 10.35 3.27 -16.22
C ARG A 244 9.83 1.85 -16.12
N PHE A 245 8.54 1.64 -16.34
CA PHE A 245 7.92 0.33 -16.35
C PHE A 245 8.58 -0.59 -17.38
N SER A 246 8.71 -0.13 -18.63
CA SER A 246 9.35 -0.92 -19.69
C SER A 246 10.83 -1.18 -19.42
N GLN A 247 11.55 -0.24 -18.79
CA GLN A 247 12.96 -0.43 -18.42
C GLN A 247 13.15 -1.48 -17.32
N GLU A 248 12.29 -1.49 -16.31
CA GLU A 248 12.45 -2.36 -15.14
C GLU A 248 11.82 -3.75 -15.34
N ILE A 249 10.70 -3.82 -16.08
CA ILE A 249 9.97 -5.07 -16.36
C ILE A 249 10.48 -5.76 -17.63
N GLY A 250 11.08 -5.02 -18.56
CA GLY A 250 11.52 -5.55 -19.85
C GLY A 250 10.43 -5.59 -20.94
N GLU A 251 9.19 -5.22 -20.62
CA GLU A 251 8.07 -5.15 -21.57
C GLU A 251 7.15 -3.98 -21.26
N ASN A 252 6.30 -3.58 -22.23
CA ASN A 252 5.37 -2.48 -22.00
C ASN A 252 4.22 -2.91 -21.07
N PHE A 253 3.60 -1.91 -20.43
CA PHE A 253 2.53 -2.08 -19.46
C PHE A 253 1.36 -2.96 -19.93
N VAL A 254 0.89 -2.75 -21.17
CA VAL A 254 -0.26 -3.50 -21.71
C VAL A 254 0.11 -4.97 -21.94
N ASN A 255 1.30 -5.22 -22.47
CA ASN A 255 1.78 -6.60 -22.69
C ASN A 255 1.95 -7.35 -21.37
N TYR A 256 2.51 -6.70 -20.36
CA TYR A 256 2.67 -7.27 -19.03
C TYR A 256 1.32 -7.69 -18.42
N ILE A 257 0.32 -6.78 -18.41
CA ILE A 257 -1.01 -7.11 -17.89
C ILE A 257 -1.65 -8.26 -18.67
N ASN A 258 -1.60 -8.20 -19.99
CA ASN A 258 -2.16 -9.25 -20.83
C ASN A 258 -1.49 -10.61 -20.56
N ARG A 259 -0.17 -10.65 -20.47
CA ARG A 259 0.57 -11.87 -20.14
C ARG A 259 0.14 -12.44 -18.78
N ARG A 260 0.06 -11.60 -17.75
CA ARG A 260 -0.39 -12.03 -16.41
C ARG A 260 -1.84 -12.54 -16.41
N LYS A 261 -2.74 -11.88 -17.16
CA LYS A 261 -4.12 -12.35 -17.33
C LYS A 261 -4.19 -13.70 -18.08
N ILE A 262 -3.34 -13.94 -19.05
CA ILE A 262 -3.25 -15.23 -19.76
C ILE A 262 -2.69 -16.31 -18.85
N GLU A 263 -1.69 -16.02 -18.02
CA GLU A 263 -1.16 -16.97 -17.01
C GLU A 263 -2.27 -17.43 -16.07
N LEU A 264 -3.06 -16.49 -15.53
CA LEU A 264 -4.24 -16.81 -14.72
C LEU A 264 -5.28 -17.64 -15.49
N ALA A 265 -5.54 -17.30 -16.75
CA ALA A 265 -6.47 -18.06 -17.58
C ALA A 265 -6.00 -19.51 -17.83
N LYS A 266 -4.71 -19.73 -18.04
CA LYS A 266 -4.12 -21.08 -18.20
C LYS A 266 -4.30 -21.94 -16.95
N GLU A 267 -4.19 -21.33 -15.77
CA GLU A 267 -4.44 -22.05 -14.52
C GLU A 267 -5.93 -22.39 -14.35
N LEU A 268 -6.83 -21.45 -14.69
CA LEU A 268 -8.26 -21.73 -14.67
C LEU A 268 -8.66 -22.82 -15.68
N LEU A 269 -8.02 -22.85 -16.86
CA LEU A 269 -8.24 -23.88 -17.86
C LEU A 269 -7.80 -25.28 -17.38
N ARG A 270 -6.70 -25.36 -16.62
CA ARG A 270 -6.18 -26.62 -16.09
C ARG A 270 -6.91 -27.10 -14.85
N GLY A 271 -7.33 -26.17 -14.00
CA GLY A 271 -7.87 -26.45 -12.66
C GLY A 271 -9.40 -26.47 -12.57
N THR A 272 -10.13 -26.13 -13.65
CA THR A 272 -11.59 -26.04 -13.60
C THR A 272 -12.27 -26.57 -14.87
N SER A 273 -13.56 -26.90 -14.78
CA SER A 273 -14.41 -27.27 -15.92
C SER A 273 -15.20 -26.08 -16.50
N LYS A 274 -14.77 -24.85 -16.22
CA LYS A 274 -15.46 -23.63 -16.66
C LYS A 274 -15.37 -23.45 -18.17
N SER A 275 -16.41 -22.83 -18.75
CA SER A 275 -16.41 -22.47 -20.16
C SER A 275 -15.39 -21.36 -20.47
N ILE A 276 -14.94 -21.30 -21.73
CA ILE A 276 -14.03 -20.24 -22.21
C ILE A 276 -14.55 -18.83 -21.92
N SER A 277 -15.87 -18.63 -22.04
CA SER A 277 -16.49 -17.35 -21.69
C SER A 277 -16.36 -17.01 -20.21
N GLN A 278 -16.60 -17.98 -19.31
CA GLN A 278 -16.44 -17.77 -17.88
C GLN A 278 -14.99 -17.52 -17.49
N ILE A 279 -14.05 -18.27 -18.09
CA ILE A 279 -12.61 -18.09 -17.87
C ILE A 279 -12.15 -16.70 -18.33
N SER A 280 -12.63 -16.21 -19.47
CA SER A 280 -12.28 -14.88 -19.96
C SER A 280 -12.66 -13.77 -18.98
N VAL A 281 -13.86 -13.85 -18.40
CA VAL A 281 -14.35 -12.90 -17.41
C VAL A 281 -13.53 -12.99 -16.10
N GLU A 282 -13.29 -14.20 -15.62
CA GLU A 282 -12.51 -14.43 -14.38
C GLU A 282 -11.04 -14.06 -14.52
N ALA A 283 -10.49 -14.13 -15.72
CA ALA A 283 -9.15 -13.64 -15.99
C ALA A 283 -9.09 -12.12 -16.21
N GLY A 284 -10.22 -11.40 -16.09
CA GLY A 284 -10.30 -9.95 -16.16
C GLY A 284 -10.35 -9.39 -17.58
N PHE A 285 -10.82 -10.15 -18.57
CA PHE A 285 -11.05 -9.64 -19.92
C PHE A 285 -12.48 -9.13 -20.09
N GLN A 286 -12.65 -7.99 -20.73
CA GLN A 286 -13.95 -7.37 -20.96
C GLN A 286 -14.85 -8.18 -21.89
N ASN A 287 -14.27 -8.95 -22.81
CA ASN A 287 -15.01 -9.85 -23.69
C ASN A 287 -14.17 -11.05 -24.15
N THR A 288 -14.85 -12.14 -24.49
CA THR A 288 -14.23 -13.41 -24.89
C THR A 288 -13.46 -13.30 -26.22
N GLY A 289 -13.88 -12.44 -27.15
CA GLY A 289 -13.18 -12.23 -28.43
C GLY A 289 -11.78 -11.64 -28.22
N ASN A 290 -11.66 -10.62 -27.36
CA ASN A 290 -10.38 -10.03 -26.99
C ASN A 290 -9.50 -11.06 -26.25
N PHE A 291 -10.07 -11.82 -25.33
CA PHE A 291 -9.36 -12.92 -24.66
C PHE A 291 -8.73 -13.89 -25.66
N ILE A 292 -9.52 -14.42 -26.59
CA ILE A 292 -9.04 -15.38 -27.60
C ILE A 292 -7.93 -14.78 -28.47
N ALA A 293 -8.08 -13.53 -28.91
CA ALA A 293 -7.08 -12.86 -29.73
C ALA A 293 -5.75 -12.68 -28.97
N VAL A 294 -5.82 -12.26 -27.68
CA VAL A 294 -4.66 -12.07 -26.84
C VAL A 294 -4.00 -13.42 -26.51
N PHE A 295 -4.82 -14.44 -26.19
CA PHE A 295 -4.33 -15.79 -25.88
C PHE A 295 -3.54 -16.37 -27.07
N LYS A 296 -4.12 -16.33 -28.27
CA LYS A 296 -3.44 -16.81 -29.49
C LYS A 296 -2.14 -16.05 -29.77
N ARG A 297 -2.14 -14.74 -29.59
CA ARG A 297 -0.93 -13.93 -29.79
C ARG A 297 0.19 -14.26 -28.82
N ILE A 298 -0.14 -14.54 -27.55
CA ILE A 298 0.87 -14.81 -26.50
C ILE A 298 1.35 -16.25 -26.58
N GLU A 299 0.47 -17.22 -26.78
CA GLU A 299 0.82 -18.65 -26.84
C GLU A 299 1.28 -19.13 -28.22
N GLY A 300 1.15 -18.31 -29.26
CA GLY A 300 1.62 -18.63 -30.62
C GLY A 300 0.75 -19.65 -31.37
N VAL A 301 -0.56 -19.72 -31.08
CA VAL A 301 -1.51 -20.69 -31.64
C VAL A 301 -2.63 -20.00 -32.41
#